data_f6cf9515a2c64a7a7134111c1388a5c9
#
_entry.id   f6cf9515a2c64a7a7134111c1388a5c9
#
_cell.length_a   1.000
_cell.length_b   1.000
_cell.length_c   1.000
_cell.angle_alpha   90.00
_cell.angle_beta   90.00
_cell.angle_gamma   90.00
#
_symmetry.space_group_name_H-M   'P 1'
#
loop_
_entity.id
_entity.type
_entity.pdbx_description
1 polymer ?
#
loop_
_entity_poly.entity_id
_entity_poly.type
_entity_poly.pdbx_seq_one_letter_code
_entity_poly.pdbx_strand_id
1 'polypeptide(L)'
;DKGGDCVRTRPFKRSERALDDYNLEMYTIQLEELRIAQKEGRRKGLKFRLFDATQSMLLRPDGHPSKYGHWPNHDVAMANDCVHWCLPGPIDSWNDFLLELLKREETEISFS
;
A
#
# COMPACT_ATOMS: atom_id res chain seq x y z
N ASP A 1 16.05 11.15 1.11
CA ASP A 1 15.29 10.97 -0.12
C ASP A 1 15.19 12.30 -0.86
N LYS A 2 15.83 12.38 -2.00
CA LYS A 2 15.92 13.65 -2.74
C LYS A 2 14.66 13.85 -3.60
N GLY A 3 13.53 14.11 -2.94
CA GLY A 3 12.36 14.64 -3.60
C GLY A 3 11.58 13.64 -4.44
N GLY A 4 10.95 12.68 -3.82
CA GLY A 4 9.83 11.98 -4.43
C GLY A 4 8.73 12.95 -4.85
N ASP A 5 7.79 12.50 -5.65
CA ASP A 5 6.70 13.31 -6.22
C ASP A 5 5.46 13.45 -5.30
N CYS A 6 5.61 13.18 -4.01
CA CYS A 6 4.53 13.24 -3.02
C CYS A 6 4.13 14.67 -2.60
N VAL A 7 4.75 15.70 -3.16
CA VAL A 7 4.33 17.11 -2.97
C VAL A 7 2.96 17.39 -3.61
N ARG A 8 2.54 16.52 -4.51
CA ARG A 8 1.22 16.59 -5.16
C ARG A 8 0.10 16.46 -4.12
N THR A 9 -0.89 17.35 -4.19
CA THR A 9 -2.01 17.43 -3.24
C THR A 9 -3.27 16.71 -3.72
N ARG A 10 -3.16 15.84 -4.73
CA ARG A 10 -4.26 15.07 -5.30
C ARG A 10 -3.80 13.69 -5.73
N PRO A 11 -4.67 12.67 -5.73
CA PRO A 11 -4.35 11.35 -6.24
C PRO A 11 -3.87 11.36 -7.70
N PHE A 12 -3.08 10.36 -8.06
CA PHE A 12 -2.84 10.03 -9.46
C PHE A 12 -4.04 9.29 -10.06
N LYS A 13 -4.27 9.46 -11.33
CA LYS A 13 -5.08 8.53 -12.11
C LYS A 13 -4.29 7.24 -12.34
N ARG A 14 -4.98 6.13 -12.50
CA ARG A 14 -4.33 4.83 -12.76
C ARG A 14 -3.40 4.84 -13.99
N SER A 15 -3.73 5.65 -15.00
CA SER A 15 -2.90 5.81 -16.20
C SER A 15 -1.67 6.69 -16.00
N GLU A 16 -1.57 7.42 -14.88
CA GLU A 16 -0.46 8.33 -14.60
C GLU A 16 0.67 7.67 -13.80
N ARG A 17 0.39 6.50 -13.18
CA ARG A 17 1.35 5.84 -12.30
C ARG A 17 1.29 4.33 -12.41
N ALA A 18 2.45 3.70 -12.49
CA ALA A 18 2.65 2.27 -12.40
C ALA A 18 3.85 1.97 -11.51
N LEU A 19 3.91 0.75 -10.98
CA LEU A 19 5.15 0.27 -10.37
C LEU A 19 6.20 0.11 -11.46
N ASP A 20 7.41 0.53 -11.17
CA ASP A 20 8.55 0.50 -12.05
C ASP A 20 9.80 -0.04 -11.37
N ASP A 21 10.79 -0.41 -12.17
CA ASP A 21 12.14 -0.80 -11.77
C ASP A 21 12.20 -1.62 -10.47
N TYR A 22 12.94 -1.12 -9.49
CA TYR A 22 13.16 -1.77 -8.21
C TYR A 22 11.86 -2.08 -7.44
N ASN A 23 10.89 -1.18 -7.46
CA ASN A 23 9.62 -1.39 -6.76
C ASN A 23 8.81 -2.52 -7.38
N LEU A 24 8.82 -2.64 -8.70
CA LEU A 24 8.16 -3.73 -9.40
C LEU A 24 8.86 -5.07 -9.14
N GLU A 25 10.19 -5.08 -9.11
CA GLU A 25 10.98 -6.27 -8.78
C GLU A 25 10.67 -6.76 -7.36
N MET A 26 10.72 -5.88 -6.37
CA MET A 26 10.39 -6.20 -4.98
C MET A 26 8.97 -6.72 -4.81
N TYR A 27 8.00 -6.09 -5.48
CA TYR A 27 6.61 -6.53 -5.47
C TYR A 27 6.45 -7.92 -6.09
N THR A 28 7.13 -8.19 -7.20
CA THR A 28 7.08 -9.49 -7.89
C THR A 28 7.66 -10.59 -7.02
N ILE A 29 8.80 -10.36 -6.39
CA ILE A 29 9.43 -11.31 -5.45
C ILE A 29 8.48 -11.64 -4.29
N GLN A 30 7.85 -10.62 -3.69
CA GLN A 30 6.89 -10.83 -2.59
C GLN A 30 5.69 -11.69 -3.02
N LEU A 31 5.17 -11.49 -4.24
CA LEU A 31 4.08 -12.31 -4.77
C LEU A 31 4.51 -13.76 -5.03
N GLU A 32 5.73 -13.98 -5.50
CA GLU A 32 6.27 -15.32 -5.73
C GLU A 32 6.43 -16.07 -4.41
N GLU A 33 7.01 -15.44 -3.39
CA GLU A 33 7.16 -16.01 -2.05
C GLU A 33 5.79 -16.32 -1.42
N LEU A 34 4.81 -15.44 -1.59
CA LEU A 34 3.44 -15.73 -1.13
C LEU A 34 2.85 -16.95 -1.83
N ARG A 35 3.04 -17.12 -3.14
CA ARG A 35 2.56 -18.31 -3.87
C ARG A 35 3.19 -19.60 -3.36
N ILE A 36 4.48 -19.58 -3.03
CA ILE A 36 5.18 -20.70 -2.42
C ILE A 36 4.58 -21.01 -1.06
N ALA A 37 4.44 -20.00 -0.21
CA ALA A 37 3.82 -20.14 1.11
C ALA A 37 2.39 -20.66 1.04
N GLN A 38 1.57 -20.19 0.10
CA GLN A 38 0.21 -20.67 -0.13
C GLN A 38 0.17 -22.16 -0.52
N LYS A 39 1.10 -22.60 -1.36
CA LYS A 39 1.20 -24.01 -1.77
C LYS A 39 1.56 -24.91 -0.58
N GLU A 40 2.53 -24.50 0.22
CA GLU A 40 2.93 -25.24 1.40
C GLU A 40 1.89 -25.19 2.50
N GLY A 41 1.26 -24.04 2.71
CA GLY A 41 0.18 -23.86 3.67
C GLY A 41 -1.00 -24.80 3.39
N ARG A 42 -1.44 -24.92 2.12
CA ARG A 42 -2.51 -25.83 1.72
C ARG A 42 -2.22 -27.30 2.10
N ARG A 43 -0.97 -27.73 2.02
CA ARG A 43 -0.57 -29.09 2.46
C ARG A 43 -0.74 -29.30 3.97
N LYS A 44 -0.69 -28.20 4.73
CA LYS A 44 -0.82 -28.19 6.20
C LYS A 44 -2.22 -27.77 6.68
N GLY A 45 -3.19 -27.61 5.76
CA GLY A 45 -4.53 -27.13 6.09
C GLY A 45 -4.59 -25.63 6.43
N LEU A 46 -3.55 -24.87 6.09
CA LEU A 46 -3.49 -23.43 6.30
C LEU A 46 -3.92 -22.68 5.04
N LYS A 47 -4.57 -21.53 5.24
CA LYS A 47 -5.09 -20.67 4.18
C LYS A 47 -4.43 -19.30 4.27
N PHE A 48 -3.55 -18.97 3.35
CA PHE A 48 -2.94 -17.65 3.24
C PHE A 48 -3.68 -16.79 2.23
N ARG A 49 -4.02 -15.57 2.59
CA ARG A 49 -4.67 -14.59 1.73
C ARG A 49 -3.76 -13.40 1.48
N LEU A 50 -3.81 -12.90 0.26
CA LEU A 50 -3.11 -11.68 -0.10
C LEU A 50 -3.95 -10.47 0.31
N PHE A 51 -3.39 -9.64 1.16
CA PHE A 51 -3.85 -8.28 1.39
C PHE A 51 -2.96 -7.33 0.59
N ASP A 52 -3.43 -6.91 -0.58
CA ASP A 52 -2.64 -6.07 -1.49
C ASP A 52 -3.17 -4.65 -1.55
N ALA A 53 -2.50 -3.73 -0.87
CA ALA A 53 -2.78 -2.31 -0.92
C ALA A 53 -1.89 -1.56 -1.93
N THR A 54 -0.94 -2.24 -2.59
CA THR A 54 0.12 -1.63 -3.38
C THR A 54 -0.39 -0.67 -4.44
N GLN A 55 -1.31 -1.13 -5.29
CA GLN A 55 -1.82 -0.31 -6.40
C GLN A 55 -2.65 0.88 -5.92
N SER A 56 -3.43 0.72 -4.86
CA SER A 56 -4.21 1.83 -4.29
C SER A 56 -3.33 2.87 -3.62
N MET A 57 -2.31 2.45 -2.88
CA MET A 57 -1.38 3.37 -2.21
C MET A 57 -0.47 4.09 -3.19
N LEU A 58 -0.05 3.41 -4.27
CA LEU A 58 0.75 4.02 -5.33
C LEU A 58 0.09 5.28 -5.94
N LEU A 59 -1.23 5.32 -5.92
CA LEU A 59 -2.00 6.44 -6.47
C LEU A 59 -2.20 7.61 -5.48
N ARG A 60 -1.71 7.50 -4.25
CA ARG A 60 -1.99 8.44 -3.17
C ARG A 60 -0.76 9.21 -2.68
N PRO A 61 -0.04 9.95 -3.56
CA PRO A 61 1.07 10.81 -3.14
C PRO A 61 0.62 11.88 -2.13
N ASP A 62 -0.65 12.28 -2.21
CA ASP A 62 -1.31 13.24 -1.32
C ASP A 62 -1.50 12.73 0.12
N GLY A 63 -1.27 11.45 0.37
CA GLY A 63 -1.37 10.84 1.71
C GLY A 63 -0.07 10.89 2.51
N HIS A 64 1.03 11.32 1.93
CA HIS A 64 2.30 11.48 2.62
C HIS A 64 2.40 12.83 3.33
N PRO A 65 3.16 12.92 4.44
CA PRO A 65 3.44 14.21 5.09
C PRO A 65 4.08 15.22 4.15
N SER A 66 4.93 14.75 3.23
CA SER A 66 5.63 15.60 2.28
C SER A 66 6.33 16.76 3.00
N LYS A 67 6.27 17.97 2.46
CA LYS A 67 6.72 19.19 3.11
C LYS A 67 5.71 19.79 4.07
N TYR A 68 4.53 19.17 4.21
CA TYR A 68 3.41 19.67 5.03
C TYR A 68 3.32 19.02 6.41
N GLY A 69 4.09 17.97 6.66
CA GLY A 69 4.00 17.14 7.87
C GLY A 69 4.56 17.76 9.14
N HIS A 70 5.03 19.00 9.10
CA HIS A 70 5.67 19.68 10.23
C HIS A 70 5.12 21.10 10.40
N TRP A 71 5.21 21.59 11.64
CA TRP A 71 4.94 22.99 11.91
C TRP A 71 5.92 23.87 11.12
N PRO A 72 5.46 24.96 10.51
CA PRO A 72 6.35 25.88 9.82
C PRO A 72 7.36 26.46 10.81
N ASN A 73 8.59 25.97 10.76
CA ASN A 73 9.70 26.59 11.44
C ASN A 73 10.54 27.26 10.36
N HIS A 74 10.58 28.59 10.37
CA HIS A 74 11.15 29.40 9.31
C HIS A 74 12.67 29.21 9.11
N ASP A 75 13.33 28.54 10.05
CA ASP A 75 14.79 28.38 10.07
C ASP A 75 15.29 26.98 9.66
N VAL A 76 14.40 26.05 9.33
CA VAL A 76 14.76 24.67 8.98
C VAL A 76 14.24 24.33 7.59
N ALA A 77 15.16 23.99 6.69
CA ALA A 77 14.80 23.38 5.40
C ALA A 77 14.14 22.01 5.66
N MET A 78 12.86 21.90 5.35
CA MET A 78 12.07 20.69 5.58
C MET A 78 12.39 19.62 4.54
N ALA A 79 12.77 18.43 4.99
CA ALA A 79 12.88 17.28 4.12
C ALA A 79 11.51 16.88 3.59
N ASN A 80 11.45 16.49 2.31
CA ASN A 80 10.23 15.97 1.71
C ASN A 80 10.01 14.51 2.17
N ASP A 81 9.00 14.28 2.98
CA ASP A 81 8.67 12.96 3.53
C ASP A 81 7.67 12.24 2.64
N CYS A 82 8.18 11.38 1.76
CA CYS A 82 7.40 10.50 0.89
C CYS A 82 7.42 9.03 1.36
N VAL A 83 7.75 8.77 2.61
CA VAL A 83 7.86 7.42 3.19
C VAL A 83 6.73 7.14 4.17
N HIS A 84 6.46 8.06 5.08
CA HIS A 84 5.39 7.91 6.06
C HIS A 84 4.01 8.25 5.47
N TRP A 85 2.97 7.81 6.17
CA TRP A 85 1.58 8.08 5.80
C TRP A 85 0.90 8.92 6.88
N CYS A 86 0.11 9.90 6.45
CA CYS A 86 -0.71 10.69 7.35
C CYS A 86 -1.87 9.86 7.93
N LEU A 87 -2.22 10.12 9.19
CA LEU A 87 -3.41 9.62 9.88
C LEU A 87 -4.20 10.82 10.45
N PRO A 88 -5.49 10.93 10.17
CA PRO A 88 -6.26 10.11 9.22
C PRO A 88 -5.81 10.32 7.77
N GLY A 89 -5.96 9.32 6.92
CA GLY A 89 -5.51 9.40 5.54
C GLY A 89 -5.75 8.14 4.72
N PRO A 90 -5.03 7.95 3.61
CA PRO A 90 -5.25 6.83 2.70
C PRO A 90 -5.08 5.45 3.35
N ILE A 91 -4.27 5.35 4.40
CA ILE A 91 -4.04 4.11 5.14
C ILE A 91 -5.33 3.61 5.84
N ASP A 92 -6.28 4.50 6.14
CA ASP A 92 -7.57 4.11 6.75
C ASP A 92 -8.40 3.22 5.82
N SER A 93 -8.21 3.31 4.50
CA SER A 93 -8.86 2.42 3.52
C SER A 93 -8.43 0.96 3.64
N TRP A 94 -7.32 0.66 4.34
CA TRP A 94 -6.90 -0.71 4.62
C TRP A 94 -7.93 -1.47 5.45
N ASN A 95 -8.66 -0.77 6.32
CA ASN A 95 -9.74 -1.39 7.10
C ASN A 95 -10.87 -1.89 6.18
N ASP A 96 -11.21 -1.10 5.15
CA ASP A 96 -12.23 -1.48 4.17
C ASP A 96 -11.76 -2.67 3.33
N PHE A 97 -10.49 -2.69 2.92
CA PHE A 97 -9.91 -3.81 2.18
C PHE A 97 -9.89 -5.09 3.01
N LEU A 98 -9.50 -4.99 4.29
CA LEU A 98 -9.51 -6.13 5.20
C LEU A 98 -10.93 -6.65 5.42
N LEU A 99 -11.88 -5.76 5.65
CA LEU A 99 -13.29 -6.14 5.83
C LEU A 99 -13.84 -6.86 4.60
N GLU A 100 -13.54 -6.37 3.41
CA GLU A 100 -13.96 -7.00 2.15
C GLU A 100 -13.32 -8.39 1.98
N LEU A 101 -12.05 -8.53 2.33
CA LEU A 101 -11.35 -9.81 2.29
C LEU A 101 -12.01 -10.82 3.23
N LEU A 102 -12.35 -10.43 4.45
CA LEU A 102 -13.01 -11.28 5.43
C LEU A 102 -14.42 -11.70 4.98
N LYS A 103 -15.21 -10.79 4.41
CA LYS A 103 -16.55 -11.09 3.87
C LYS A 103 -16.51 -12.12 2.75
N ARG A 104 -15.51 -12.05 1.87
CA ARG A 104 -15.32 -13.04 0.79
C ARG A 104 -15.00 -14.41 1.36
N GLU A 105 -14.20 -14.50 2.43
CA GLU A 105 -13.91 -15.76 3.09
C GLU A 105 -15.15 -16.40 3.72
N GLU A 106 -16.00 -15.62 4.39
CA GLU A 106 -17.26 -16.11 4.96
C GLU A 106 -18.17 -16.69 3.87
N THR A 107 -18.25 -16.03 2.72
CA THR A 107 -19.05 -16.50 1.58
C THR A 107 -18.52 -17.82 1.04
N GLU A 108 -17.22 -17.97 0.87
CA GLU A 108 -16.60 -19.22 0.40
C GLU A 108 -16.89 -20.41 1.35
N ILE A 109 -16.86 -20.17 2.66
CA ILE A 109 -17.15 -21.20 3.68
C ILE A 109 -18.61 -21.62 3.66
N SER A 110 -19.52 -20.67 3.40
CA SER A 110 -20.97 -20.93 3.38
C SER A 110 -21.44 -21.76 2.18
N PHE A 111 -20.67 -21.84 1.12
CA PHE A 111 -20.96 -22.59 -0.11
C PHE A 111 -20.14 -23.88 -0.25
N SER A 112 -19.28 -24.21 0.69
CA SER A 112 -18.46 -25.43 0.70
C SER A 112 -18.99 -26.47 1.68
#